data_b251fdb0dba38bdfd26debac330f369b
#
_entry.id   b251fdb0dba38bdfd26debac330f369b
#
_cell.length_a   1.000
_cell.length_b   1.000
_cell.length_c   1.000
_cell.angle_alpha   90.00
_cell.angle_beta   90.00
_cell.angle_gamma   90.00
#
_symmetry.space_group_name_H-M   'P 1'
#
loop_
_entity.id
_entity.type
_entity.pdbx_description
1 polymer ?
#
loop_
_entity_poly.entity_id
_entity_poly.type
_entity_poly.pdbx_seq_one_letter_code
_entity_poly.pdbx_strand_id
1 'polypeptide(L)'
;MNSRRTFIKKTSLVIFGALNLKFSTLLKDINGVDISVVTYSFNPGIEDMNIIIQNCLDSGSDNIELMGNHIERSIGMPISNRSHADWRSNVSMKYFKDVKKQFKNQGINIFAYKPYCMRPNNSDGEIEYAIKATKALGADYLTA
;
A
#
# COMPACT_ATOMS: atom_id res chain seq x y z
N MET A 1 -28.32 41.92 -24.30
CA MET A 1 -28.25 40.55 -24.81
C MET A 1 -26.99 39.87 -24.26
N ASN A 2 -27.13 39.45 -23.05
CA ASN A 2 -26.03 38.73 -22.37
C ASN A 2 -26.59 37.43 -21.92
N SER A 3 -26.08 36.30 -22.41
CA SER A 3 -26.22 35.29 -21.42
C SER A 3 -26.00 33.87 -21.75
N ARG A 4 -26.25 33.37 -22.89
CA ARG A 4 -26.08 31.92 -23.12
C ARG A 4 -24.60 31.46 -23.06
N ARG A 5 -23.67 32.30 -23.52
CA ARG A 5 -22.22 31.99 -23.46
C ARG A 5 -21.64 32.06 -22.05
N THR A 6 -22.17 32.95 -21.19
CA THR A 6 -21.70 33.09 -19.80
C THR A 6 -22.21 31.95 -18.92
N PHE A 7 -23.45 31.49 -19.19
CA PHE A 7 -24.05 30.36 -18.49
C PHE A 7 -23.30 29.05 -18.78
N ILE A 8 -22.99 28.78 -20.05
CA ILE A 8 -22.25 27.56 -20.45
C ILE A 8 -20.84 27.55 -19.83
N LYS A 9 -20.13 28.68 -19.77
CA LYS A 9 -18.81 28.74 -19.13
C LYS A 9 -18.88 28.51 -17.62
N LYS A 10 -19.91 28.99 -16.93
CA LYS A 10 -20.09 28.78 -15.49
C LYS A 10 -20.53 27.36 -15.17
N THR A 11 -21.40 26.78 -15.99
CA THR A 11 -21.88 25.38 -15.80
C THR A 11 -20.78 24.35 -16.10
N SER A 12 -19.95 24.59 -17.13
CA SER A 12 -18.81 23.71 -17.43
C SER A 12 -17.76 23.71 -16.32
N LEU A 13 -17.53 24.86 -15.67
CA LEU A 13 -16.57 24.94 -14.55
C LEU A 13 -17.07 24.20 -13.29
N VAL A 14 -18.38 24.22 -13.05
CA VAL A 14 -19.00 23.52 -11.91
C VAL A 14 -19.01 22.01 -12.14
N ILE A 15 -19.25 21.55 -13.37
CA ILE A 15 -19.25 20.11 -13.70
C ILE A 15 -17.83 19.53 -13.64
N PHE A 16 -16.79 20.29 -14.07
CA PHE A 16 -15.40 19.84 -13.95
C PHE A 16 -14.89 19.84 -12.50
N GLY A 17 -15.38 20.73 -11.65
CA GLY A 17 -15.07 20.76 -10.21
C GLY A 17 -15.78 19.63 -9.43
N ALA A 18 -16.95 19.20 -9.88
CA ALA A 18 -17.71 18.13 -9.22
C ALA A 18 -17.21 16.71 -9.58
N LEU A 19 -16.53 16.54 -10.73
CA LEU A 19 -15.97 15.25 -11.15
C LEU A 19 -14.64 14.89 -10.46
N ASN A 20 -14.06 15.81 -9.69
CA ASN A 20 -12.93 15.54 -8.80
C ASN A 20 -13.35 15.20 -7.36
N LEU A 21 -14.61 14.93 -7.10
CA LEU A 21 -15.03 14.29 -5.87
C LEU A 21 -14.42 12.88 -5.84
N LYS A 22 -13.34 12.76 -5.07
CA LYS A 22 -12.65 11.52 -4.79
C LYS A 22 -13.68 10.46 -4.42
N PHE A 23 -13.80 9.43 -5.22
CA PHE A 23 -14.55 8.21 -4.93
C PHE A 23 -13.92 7.42 -3.76
N SER A 24 -13.07 8.03 -2.94
CA SER A 24 -12.29 7.37 -1.89
C SER A 24 -13.06 7.11 -0.59
N THR A 25 -14.38 7.29 -0.56
CA THR A 25 -15.17 7.08 0.67
C THR A 25 -15.99 5.79 0.69
N LEU A 26 -15.92 4.95 -0.34
CA LEU A 26 -16.92 3.88 -0.53
C LEU A 26 -16.55 2.52 0.08
N LEU A 27 -15.32 2.28 0.51
CA LEU A 27 -14.92 0.95 1.01
C LEU A 27 -14.16 0.98 2.33
N LYS A 28 -14.27 2.03 3.12
CA LYS A 28 -13.59 2.12 4.42
C LYS A 28 -14.14 1.09 5.40
N ASP A 29 -15.44 0.98 5.48
CA ASP A 29 -16.11 -0.02 6.31
C ASP A 29 -17.47 -0.43 5.70
N ILE A 30 -17.94 -1.61 6.07
CA ILE A 30 -19.32 -2.06 5.87
C ILE A 30 -19.92 -2.33 7.24
N ASN A 31 -20.88 -1.50 7.66
CA ASN A 31 -21.54 -1.60 8.96
C ASN A 31 -20.57 -1.58 10.16
N GLY A 32 -19.52 -0.75 10.08
CA GLY A 32 -18.50 -0.64 11.12
C GLY A 32 -17.43 -1.75 11.10
N VAL A 33 -17.42 -2.58 10.05
CA VAL A 33 -16.35 -3.57 9.82
C VAL A 33 -15.39 -3.03 8.76
N ASP A 34 -14.13 -2.81 9.14
CA ASP A 34 -13.09 -2.36 8.22
C ASP A 34 -12.87 -3.36 7.09
N ILE A 35 -12.82 -2.85 5.86
CA ILE A 35 -12.53 -3.64 4.67
C ILE A 35 -11.10 -3.36 4.23
N SER A 36 -10.34 -4.41 3.96
CA SER A 36 -8.99 -4.29 3.42
C SER A 36 -8.77 -5.17 2.20
N VAL A 37 -7.84 -4.75 1.34
CA VAL A 37 -7.40 -5.54 0.18
C VAL A 37 -6.02 -6.10 0.45
N VAL A 38 -5.84 -7.39 0.14
CA VAL A 38 -4.52 -8.01 0.14
C VAL A 38 -3.82 -7.68 -1.17
N THR A 39 -2.64 -7.05 -1.12
CA THR A 39 -1.95 -6.61 -2.35
C THR A 39 -1.53 -7.77 -3.27
N TYR A 40 -1.48 -9.00 -2.77
CA TYR A 40 -1.31 -10.20 -3.58
C TYR A 40 -2.38 -10.35 -4.67
N SER A 41 -3.60 -9.84 -4.43
CA SER A 41 -4.71 -9.90 -5.39
C SER A 41 -4.47 -9.11 -6.67
N PHE A 42 -3.55 -8.14 -6.67
CA PHE A 42 -3.27 -7.33 -7.85
C PHE A 42 -2.38 -8.06 -8.86
N ASN A 43 -1.25 -8.54 -8.44
CA ASN A 43 -0.29 -9.38 -9.16
C ASN A 43 0.92 -9.60 -8.23
N PRO A 44 1.25 -10.83 -7.85
CA PRO A 44 2.36 -11.09 -6.92
C PRO A 44 3.75 -10.70 -7.46
N GLY A 45 3.88 -10.46 -8.76
CA GLY A 45 5.14 -10.05 -9.40
C GLY A 45 5.38 -8.53 -9.45
N ILE A 46 4.48 -7.69 -8.94
CA ILE A 46 4.68 -6.23 -8.96
C ILE A 46 5.76 -5.85 -7.94
N GLU A 47 6.79 -5.14 -8.41
CA GLU A 47 7.91 -4.65 -7.60
C GLU A 47 7.89 -3.10 -7.47
N ASP A 48 7.03 -2.39 -8.19
CA ASP A 48 6.87 -0.93 -8.11
C ASP A 48 5.73 -0.57 -7.15
N MET A 49 6.07 0.11 -6.05
CA MET A 49 5.11 0.55 -5.05
C MET A 49 4.10 1.57 -5.59
N ASN A 50 4.45 2.35 -6.61
CA ASN A 50 3.49 3.28 -7.23
C ASN A 50 2.38 2.52 -7.96
N ILE A 51 2.69 1.39 -8.60
CA ILE A 51 1.69 0.52 -9.24
C ILE A 51 0.78 -0.09 -8.18
N ILE A 52 1.33 -0.57 -7.06
CA ILE A 52 0.53 -1.09 -5.95
C ILE A 52 -0.40 -0.01 -5.39
N ILE A 53 0.12 1.18 -5.15
CA ILE A 53 -0.67 2.34 -4.67
C ILE A 53 -1.80 2.65 -5.66
N GLN A 54 -1.50 2.72 -6.97
CA GLN A 54 -2.52 3.00 -7.99
C GLN A 54 -3.60 1.92 -8.00
N ASN A 55 -3.24 0.65 -7.93
CA ASN A 55 -4.20 -0.45 -7.86
C ASN A 55 -5.10 -0.37 -6.60
N CYS A 56 -4.54 0.06 -5.46
CA CYS A 56 -5.34 0.32 -4.26
C CYS A 56 -6.36 1.44 -4.49
N LEU A 57 -5.93 2.56 -5.10
CA LEU A 57 -6.80 3.68 -5.43
C LEU A 57 -7.90 3.28 -6.41
N ASP A 58 -7.54 2.52 -7.45
CA ASP A 58 -8.49 2.06 -8.48
C ASP A 58 -9.52 1.06 -7.91
N SER A 59 -9.12 0.25 -6.92
CA SER A 59 -10.03 -0.65 -6.20
C SER A 59 -10.91 0.09 -5.16
N GLY A 60 -10.62 1.37 -4.89
CA GLY A 60 -11.31 2.14 -3.86
C GLY A 60 -10.94 1.74 -2.43
N SER A 61 -9.84 0.98 -2.24
CA SER A 61 -9.41 0.53 -0.92
C SER A 61 -8.46 1.52 -0.29
N ASP A 62 -8.80 2.00 0.90
CA ASP A 62 -7.96 2.85 1.73
C ASP A 62 -7.27 2.07 2.88
N ASN A 63 -7.46 0.75 2.92
CA ASN A 63 -6.89 -0.11 3.94
C ASN A 63 -6.37 -1.42 3.30
N ILE A 64 -5.11 -1.79 3.59
CA ILE A 64 -4.46 -2.91 2.90
C ILE A 64 -3.68 -3.85 3.82
N GLU A 65 -3.60 -5.12 3.41
CA GLU A 65 -2.53 -6.03 3.82
C GLU A 65 -1.41 -5.97 2.76
N LEU A 66 -0.25 -5.45 3.14
CA LEU A 66 0.91 -5.36 2.26
C LEU A 66 1.70 -6.66 2.28
N MET A 67 1.89 -7.25 1.10
CA MET A 67 2.69 -8.45 0.95
C MET A 67 4.19 -8.16 0.93
N GLY A 68 4.96 -8.97 1.64
CA GLY A 68 6.41 -8.82 1.78
C GLY A 68 7.16 -8.85 0.45
N ASN A 69 6.77 -9.73 -0.48
CA ASN A 69 7.43 -9.81 -1.79
C ASN A 69 7.40 -8.49 -2.56
N HIS A 70 6.31 -7.75 -2.52
CA HIS A 70 6.22 -6.46 -3.21
C HIS A 70 7.23 -5.47 -2.66
N ILE A 71 7.22 -5.24 -1.34
CA ILE A 71 8.11 -4.26 -0.72
C ILE A 71 9.57 -4.73 -0.70
N GLU A 72 9.84 -5.99 -0.35
CA GLU A 72 11.20 -6.52 -0.30
C GLU A 72 11.88 -6.43 -1.67
N ARG A 73 11.16 -6.76 -2.76
CA ARG A 73 11.66 -6.61 -4.13
C ARG A 73 11.87 -5.16 -4.54
N SER A 74 10.93 -4.28 -4.22
CA SER A 74 11.02 -2.85 -4.56
C SER A 74 12.23 -2.16 -3.94
N ILE A 75 12.73 -2.68 -2.83
CA ILE A 75 13.89 -2.15 -2.11
C ILE A 75 15.15 -3.01 -2.25
N GLY A 76 15.18 -3.89 -3.26
CA GLY A 76 16.38 -4.57 -3.73
C GLY A 76 16.68 -5.92 -3.08
N MET A 77 15.67 -6.66 -2.60
CA MET A 77 15.90 -8.04 -2.17
C MET A 77 16.38 -8.90 -3.35
N PRO A 78 17.47 -9.66 -3.21
CA PRO A 78 17.99 -10.50 -4.28
C PRO A 78 16.97 -11.53 -4.77
N ILE A 79 17.08 -11.92 -6.05
CA ILE A 79 16.25 -12.99 -6.62
C ILE A 79 16.58 -14.34 -5.98
N SER A 80 17.86 -14.57 -5.65
CA SER A 80 18.33 -15.82 -5.04
C SER A 80 17.89 -15.94 -3.59
N ASN A 81 17.15 -16.99 -3.28
CA ASN A 81 16.69 -17.28 -1.92
C ASN A 81 17.84 -17.47 -0.92
N ARG A 82 19.04 -17.88 -1.38
CA ARG A 82 20.22 -18.08 -0.52
C ARG A 82 20.70 -16.81 0.16
N SER A 83 20.38 -15.65 -0.39
CA SER A 83 20.80 -14.34 0.12
C SER A 83 19.71 -13.62 0.92
N HIS A 84 18.52 -14.20 1.06
CA HIS A 84 17.39 -13.51 1.68
C HIS A 84 17.61 -13.25 3.18
N ALA A 85 18.14 -14.22 3.92
CA ALA A 85 18.41 -14.07 5.36
C ALA A 85 19.46 -12.98 5.62
N ASP A 86 20.55 -12.98 4.84
CA ASP A 86 21.61 -11.97 4.94
C ASP A 86 21.07 -10.59 4.58
N TRP A 87 20.27 -10.49 3.51
CA TRP A 87 19.68 -9.24 3.09
C TRP A 87 18.73 -8.68 4.17
N ARG A 88 17.85 -9.53 4.73
CA ARG A 88 16.93 -9.15 5.80
C ARG A 88 17.66 -8.68 7.06
N SER A 89 18.78 -9.30 7.39
CA SER A 89 19.59 -8.90 8.54
C SER A 89 20.25 -7.53 8.40
N ASN A 90 20.44 -7.05 7.16
CA ASN A 90 21.20 -5.83 6.86
C ASN A 90 20.37 -4.70 6.28
N VAL A 91 19.12 -4.97 5.83
CA VAL A 91 18.30 -3.95 5.19
C VAL A 91 17.88 -2.85 6.17
N SER A 92 17.98 -1.60 5.71
CA SER A 92 17.59 -0.46 6.54
C SER A 92 16.07 -0.33 6.68
N MET A 93 15.57 -0.23 7.90
CA MET A 93 14.16 0.06 8.17
C MET A 93 13.71 1.44 7.67
N LYS A 94 14.63 2.31 7.25
CA LYS A 94 14.30 3.58 6.61
C LYS A 94 13.45 3.38 5.36
N TYR A 95 13.78 2.38 4.53
CA TYR A 95 13.01 2.06 3.32
C TYR A 95 11.54 1.74 3.62
N PHE A 96 11.29 0.97 4.67
CA PHE A 96 9.92 0.65 5.10
C PHE A 96 9.17 1.88 5.60
N LYS A 97 9.84 2.79 6.31
CA LYS A 97 9.26 4.07 6.73
C LYS A 97 8.95 4.98 5.52
N ASP A 98 9.77 4.96 4.49
CA ASP A 98 9.55 5.74 3.28
C ASP A 98 8.36 5.18 2.48
N VAL A 99 8.22 3.86 2.37
CA VAL A 99 7.03 3.20 1.79
C VAL A 99 5.78 3.55 2.59
N LYS A 100 5.81 3.47 3.93
CA LYS A 100 4.69 3.94 4.78
C LYS A 100 4.25 5.35 4.42
N LYS A 101 5.20 6.28 4.23
CA LYS A 101 4.88 7.66 3.86
C LYS A 101 4.21 7.76 2.49
N GLN A 102 4.67 6.96 1.51
CA GLN A 102 4.09 6.94 0.17
C GLN A 102 2.60 6.55 0.23
N PHE A 103 2.26 5.46 0.91
CA PHE A 103 0.87 5.03 1.08
C PHE A 103 0.05 6.05 1.86
N LYS A 104 0.57 6.54 2.98
CA LYS A 104 -0.12 7.54 3.82
C LYS A 104 -0.43 8.83 3.04
N ASN A 105 0.48 9.29 2.19
CA ASN A 105 0.27 10.50 1.37
C ASN A 105 -0.89 10.35 0.37
N GLN A 106 -1.26 9.12 0.03
CA GLN A 106 -2.40 8.79 -0.82
C GLN A 106 -3.66 8.42 -0.02
N GLY A 107 -3.60 8.55 1.31
CA GLY A 107 -4.73 8.20 2.18
C GLY A 107 -4.92 6.70 2.41
N ILE A 108 -3.90 5.89 2.08
CA ILE A 108 -3.96 4.44 2.24
C ILE A 108 -3.26 4.04 3.55
N ASN A 109 -3.93 3.25 4.37
CA ASN A 109 -3.41 2.67 5.59
C ASN A 109 -2.87 1.25 5.34
N ILE A 110 -1.67 0.96 5.82
CA ILE A 110 -1.12 -0.39 5.85
C ILE A 110 -1.58 -1.03 7.17
N PHE A 111 -2.70 -1.73 7.12
CA PHE A 111 -3.33 -2.35 8.28
C PHE A 111 -2.57 -3.60 8.74
N ALA A 112 -2.13 -4.42 7.78
CA ALA A 112 -1.37 -5.63 8.06
C ALA A 112 -0.16 -5.75 7.12
N TYR A 113 0.86 -6.46 7.58
CA TYR A 113 2.03 -6.82 6.78
C TYR A 113 2.24 -8.33 6.80
N LYS A 114 2.42 -8.93 5.62
CA LYS A 114 2.70 -10.35 5.47
C LYS A 114 4.11 -10.59 4.93
N PRO A 115 5.14 -10.71 5.78
CA PRO A 115 6.47 -11.13 5.38
C PRO A 115 6.50 -12.63 5.02
N TYR A 116 7.42 -13.04 4.15
CA TYR A 116 7.59 -14.46 3.82
C TYR A 116 8.58 -15.19 4.74
N CYS A 117 8.97 -14.59 5.85
CA CYS A 117 9.96 -15.13 6.79
C CYS A 117 9.38 -15.40 8.19
N MET A 118 8.11 -15.82 8.25
CA MET A 118 7.44 -16.23 9.49
C MET A 118 7.08 -17.72 9.46
N ARG A 119 8.02 -18.56 9.06
CA ARG A 119 7.86 -20.02 8.99
C ARG A 119 8.74 -20.68 10.04
N PRO A 120 8.43 -21.93 10.48
CA PRO A 120 9.20 -22.65 11.49
C PRO A 120 10.70 -22.79 11.19
N ASN A 121 11.09 -22.73 9.91
CA ASN A 121 12.48 -22.88 9.47
C ASN A 121 13.21 -21.54 9.29
N ASN A 122 12.56 -20.40 9.56
CA ASN A 122 13.25 -19.13 9.52
C ASN A 122 14.08 -18.92 10.79
N SER A 123 15.18 -18.21 10.65
CA SER A 123 16.06 -17.86 11.77
C SER A 123 15.42 -16.78 12.65
N ASP A 124 15.87 -16.70 13.90
CA ASP A 124 15.46 -15.65 14.84
C ASP A 124 15.69 -14.25 14.26
N GLY A 125 16.80 -14.05 13.50
CA GLY A 125 17.10 -12.79 12.83
C GLY A 125 16.07 -12.42 11.76
N GLU A 126 15.53 -13.38 11.02
CA GLU A 126 14.47 -13.15 10.05
C GLU A 126 13.13 -12.83 10.73
N ILE A 127 12.85 -13.48 11.85
CA ILE A 127 11.66 -13.21 12.66
C ILE A 127 11.75 -11.78 13.25
N GLU A 128 12.91 -11.42 13.79
CA GLU A 128 13.16 -10.07 14.29
C GLU A 128 13.03 -9.02 13.20
N TYR A 129 13.55 -9.30 12.00
CA TYR A 129 13.35 -8.45 10.82
C TYR A 129 11.86 -8.25 10.53
N ALA A 130 11.06 -9.30 10.49
CA ALA A 130 9.63 -9.22 10.21
C ALA A 130 8.91 -8.31 11.20
N ILE A 131 9.22 -8.42 12.48
CA ILE A 131 8.66 -7.56 13.53
C ILE A 131 9.09 -6.10 13.36
N LYS A 132 10.38 -5.86 13.08
CA LYS A 132 10.91 -4.50 12.83
C LYS A 132 10.30 -3.86 11.59
N ALA A 133 10.13 -4.62 10.50
CA ALA A 133 9.54 -4.16 9.26
C ALA A 133 8.05 -3.80 9.46
N THR A 134 7.28 -4.64 10.14
CA THR A 134 5.89 -4.38 10.52
C THR A 134 5.75 -3.07 11.29
N LYS A 135 6.59 -2.89 12.32
CA LYS A 135 6.62 -1.65 13.11
C LYS A 135 7.01 -0.43 12.26
N ALA A 136 7.98 -0.57 11.36
CA ALA A 136 8.43 0.53 10.51
C ALA A 136 7.37 0.95 9.48
N LEU A 137 6.60 -0.01 8.95
CA LEU A 137 5.43 0.23 8.11
C LEU A 137 4.27 0.84 8.90
N GLY A 138 4.25 0.67 10.23
CA GLY A 138 3.16 1.11 11.11
C GLY A 138 1.92 0.25 10.93
N ALA A 139 2.08 -0.99 10.51
CA ALA A 139 1.01 -1.96 10.46
C ALA A 139 0.64 -2.42 11.88
N ASP A 140 -0.65 -2.63 12.11
CA ASP A 140 -1.19 -3.09 13.40
C ASP A 140 -0.99 -4.59 13.57
N TYR A 141 -0.95 -5.33 12.45
CA TYR A 141 -0.85 -6.79 12.45
C TYR A 141 0.31 -7.27 11.56
N LEU A 142 0.93 -8.34 12.04
CA LEU A 142 1.83 -9.18 11.29
C LEU A 142 1.09 -10.50 11.00
N THR A 143 0.98 -10.88 9.73
CA THR A 143 0.34 -12.13 9.30
C THR A 143 1.38 -13.13 8.81
N ALA A 144 1.11 -14.44 8.90
CA ALA A 144 2.06 -15.52 8.55
C ALA A 144 1.53 -16.38 7.38
#